data_25ce66a09edd1dcd04757782089587c9
#
_entry.id   25ce66a09edd1dcd04757782089587c9
#
_cell.length_a   1.000
_cell.length_b   1.000
_cell.length_c   1.000
_cell.angle_alpha   90.00
_cell.angle_beta   90.00
_cell.angle_gamma   90.00
#
_symmetry.space_group_name_H-M   'P 1'
#
loop_
_entity.id
_entity.type
_entity.pdbx_description
1 polymer ?
#
loop_
_entity_poly.entity_id
_entity_poly.type
_entity_poly.pdbx_seq_one_letter_code
_entity_poly.pdbx_strand_id
1 'polypeptide(L)'
;GNKPMEILTDVWAGKDVPRNHFMPSKCIFSESCGCPNNGLLDYRQYARGQVVAGVDKLDKEELLMKLESEIVQCNTYDEVFRHIAEYFMSLACDGFAIVIDKRLYDGVAESELTVRGYDRDNLIVAYATEGRKTLKIKELSELKKYYEKTGARSAYMFTPIHFREKTAGFSILKNGRFLYDNPYFYDIHSTITKTIENLYKKLQLEIANKKMREIYNRDQLTGLYNRIAYTDMI
;
A
#
# COMPACT_ATOMS: atom_id res chain seq x y z
N GLY A 1 -11.19 -19.53 -5.23
CA GLY A 1 -12.13 -19.88 -6.28
C GLY A 1 -12.99 -18.72 -6.70
N ASN A 2 -13.19 -18.54 -8.01
CA ASN A 2 -13.91 -17.41 -8.60
C ASN A 2 -15.44 -17.49 -8.42
N LYS A 3 -15.97 -18.62 -7.97
CA LYS A 3 -17.41 -18.87 -7.88
C LYS A 3 -18.22 -17.86 -7.06
N PRO A 4 -17.76 -17.42 -5.86
CA PRO A 4 -18.47 -16.38 -5.11
C PRO A 4 -18.55 -15.04 -5.84
N MET A 5 -17.52 -14.68 -6.60
CA MET A 5 -17.51 -13.43 -7.39
C MET A 5 -18.45 -13.51 -8.59
N GLU A 6 -18.53 -14.67 -9.26
CA GLU A 6 -19.51 -14.92 -10.32
C GLU A 6 -20.94 -14.76 -9.79
N ILE A 7 -21.22 -15.36 -8.63
CA ILE A 7 -22.53 -15.27 -7.96
C ILE A 7 -22.88 -13.82 -7.64
N LEU A 8 -21.96 -13.06 -7.04
CA LEU A 8 -22.16 -11.65 -6.73
C LEU A 8 -22.41 -10.82 -8.00
N THR A 9 -21.64 -11.08 -9.06
CA THR A 9 -21.82 -10.41 -10.35
C THR A 9 -23.19 -10.69 -10.94
N ASP A 10 -23.66 -11.92 -10.84
CA ASP A 10 -24.99 -12.34 -11.33
C ASP A 10 -26.11 -11.69 -10.51
N VAL A 11 -25.96 -11.61 -9.18
CA VAL A 11 -26.90 -10.90 -8.30
C VAL A 11 -26.96 -9.42 -8.64
N TRP A 12 -25.82 -8.76 -8.85
CA TRP A 12 -25.78 -7.35 -9.24
C TRP A 12 -26.33 -7.09 -10.65
N ALA A 13 -26.24 -8.09 -11.53
CA ALA A 13 -26.84 -8.03 -12.85
C ALA A 13 -28.37 -8.30 -12.83
N GLY A 14 -28.96 -8.49 -11.64
CA GLY A 14 -30.39 -8.78 -11.48
C GLY A 14 -30.81 -10.17 -11.97
N LYS A 15 -29.87 -11.10 -12.10
CA LYS A 15 -30.17 -12.48 -12.47
C LYS A 15 -30.72 -13.24 -11.26
N ASP A 16 -31.63 -14.17 -11.53
CA ASP A 16 -32.11 -15.08 -10.49
C ASP A 16 -31.01 -16.09 -10.16
N VAL A 17 -30.56 -16.04 -8.89
CA VAL A 17 -29.44 -16.85 -8.41
C VAL A 17 -29.95 -17.79 -7.31
N PRO A 18 -29.68 -19.10 -7.39
CA PRO A 18 -30.09 -20.05 -6.36
C PRO A 18 -29.62 -19.64 -4.97
N ARG A 19 -30.47 -19.82 -3.95
CA ARG A 19 -30.08 -19.51 -2.55
C ARG A 19 -28.95 -20.37 -2.03
N ASN A 20 -28.83 -21.61 -2.54
CA ASN A 20 -27.80 -22.57 -2.11
C ASN A 20 -26.88 -22.86 -3.28
N HIS A 21 -25.58 -22.68 -3.08
CA HIS A 21 -24.55 -22.99 -4.04
C HIS A 21 -23.67 -24.13 -3.51
N PHE A 22 -23.71 -25.25 -4.23
CA PHE A 22 -22.81 -26.36 -3.92
C PHE A 22 -21.51 -26.21 -4.70
N MET A 23 -20.41 -26.13 -3.98
CA MET A 23 -19.08 -26.15 -4.55
C MET A 23 -18.61 -27.59 -4.66
N PRO A 24 -18.36 -28.12 -5.87
CA PRO A 24 -17.81 -29.47 -5.98
C PRO A 24 -16.43 -29.49 -5.32
N SER A 25 -16.28 -30.30 -4.29
CA SER A 25 -14.99 -30.58 -3.68
C SER A 25 -14.32 -31.74 -4.42
N LYS A 26 -13.02 -31.62 -4.68
CA LYS A 26 -12.22 -32.67 -5.28
C LYS A 26 -11.40 -33.34 -4.19
N CYS A 27 -11.65 -34.62 -3.94
CA CYS A 27 -10.83 -35.38 -3.01
C CYS A 27 -9.47 -35.65 -3.65
N ILE A 28 -8.41 -35.35 -2.93
CA ILE A 28 -7.03 -35.68 -3.31
C ILE A 28 -6.66 -36.93 -2.49
N PHE A 29 -6.53 -38.04 -3.19
CA PHE A 29 -6.09 -39.30 -2.61
C PHE A 29 -4.58 -39.40 -2.74
N SER A 30 -3.87 -39.67 -1.68
CA SER A 30 -2.45 -39.90 -1.65
C SER A 30 -2.11 -41.32 -1.13
N GLU A 31 -0.91 -41.77 -1.36
CA GLU A 31 -0.43 -43.09 -0.83
C GLU A 31 -0.56 -43.15 0.69
N SER A 32 -0.48 -42.03 1.38
CA SER A 32 -0.63 -41.96 2.83
C SER A 32 -2.02 -42.29 3.35
N CYS A 33 -3.08 -42.23 2.51
CA CYS A 33 -4.43 -42.62 2.90
C CYS A 33 -4.73 -44.11 2.63
N GLY A 34 -3.81 -44.86 2.03
CA GLY A 34 -4.03 -46.24 1.65
C GLY A 34 -5.10 -46.45 0.56
N CYS A 35 -5.56 -45.41 -0.08
CA CYS A 35 -6.57 -45.47 -1.11
C CYS A 35 -5.97 -45.98 -2.41
N PRO A 36 -6.63 -46.91 -3.13
CA PRO A 36 -6.16 -47.35 -4.45
C PRO A 36 -6.22 -46.14 -5.41
N ASN A 37 -5.19 -45.98 -6.20
CA ASN A 37 -5.08 -44.88 -7.16
C ASN A 37 -6.06 -45.13 -8.33
N ASN A 38 -7.31 -44.72 -8.19
CA ASN A 38 -8.39 -44.99 -9.13
C ASN A 38 -8.41 -44.04 -10.35
N GLY A 39 -7.29 -43.39 -10.66
CA GLY A 39 -7.19 -42.52 -11.85
C GLY A 39 -8.00 -41.22 -11.78
N LEU A 40 -8.62 -40.91 -10.66
CA LEU A 40 -9.44 -39.71 -10.46
C LEU A 40 -8.63 -38.43 -10.34
N LEU A 41 -7.33 -38.52 -10.08
CA LEU A 41 -6.40 -37.39 -10.05
C LEU A 41 -5.15 -37.73 -10.86
N ASP A 42 -4.83 -36.91 -11.84
CA ASP A 42 -3.50 -36.96 -12.43
C ASP A 42 -2.49 -36.37 -11.42
N TYR A 43 -1.83 -37.24 -10.67
CA TYR A 43 -0.85 -36.88 -9.67
C TYR A 43 0.30 -36.03 -10.27
N ARG A 44 0.65 -36.29 -11.54
CA ARG A 44 1.67 -35.51 -12.25
C ARG A 44 1.21 -34.08 -12.49
N GLN A 45 -0.07 -33.90 -12.88
CA GLN A 45 -0.66 -32.57 -13.07
C GLN A 45 -0.78 -31.84 -11.74
N TYR A 46 -1.17 -32.53 -10.66
CA TYR A 46 -1.21 -31.96 -9.32
C TYR A 46 0.17 -31.55 -8.83
N ALA A 47 1.17 -32.44 -8.95
CA ALA A 47 2.54 -32.14 -8.53
C ALA A 47 3.14 -30.97 -9.31
N ARG A 48 2.92 -30.90 -10.64
CA ARG A 48 3.30 -29.74 -11.46
C ARG A 48 2.62 -28.45 -10.99
N GLY A 49 1.33 -28.51 -10.67
CA GLY A 49 0.60 -27.38 -10.13
C GLY A 49 1.18 -26.88 -8.80
N GLN A 50 1.61 -27.77 -7.92
CA GLN A 50 2.29 -27.41 -6.66
C GLN A 50 3.65 -26.77 -6.88
N VAL A 51 4.42 -27.28 -7.82
CA VAL A 51 5.73 -26.68 -8.18
C VAL A 51 5.55 -25.28 -8.75
N VAL A 52 4.60 -25.10 -9.69
CA VAL A 52 4.30 -23.78 -10.27
C VAL A 52 3.83 -22.79 -9.19
N ALA A 53 2.94 -23.22 -8.29
CA ALA A 53 2.48 -22.39 -7.19
C ALA A 53 3.63 -22.03 -6.21
N GLY A 54 4.56 -22.96 -5.98
CA GLY A 54 5.76 -22.71 -5.17
C GLY A 54 6.68 -21.67 -5.78
N VAL A 55 6.93 -21.76 -7.10
CA VAL A 55 7.75 -20.77 -7.83
C VAL A 55 7.07 -19.41 -7.80
N ASP A 56 5.78 -19.30 -8.12
CA ASP A 56 5.02 -18.05 -8.06
C ASP A 56 5.08 -17.39 -6.65
N LYS A 57 5.06 -18.20 -5.60
CA LYS A 57 5.23 -17.71 -4.24
C LYS A 57 6.63 -17.13 -3.98
N LEU A 58 7.68 -17.83 -4.44
CA LEU A 58 9.07 -17.35 -4.30
C LEU A 58 9.29 -16.06 -5.09
N ASP A 59 8.74 -15.95 -6.30
CA ASP A 59 8.82 -14.73 -7.11
C ASP A 59 8.17 -13.53 -6.41
N LYS A 60 7.01 -13.72 -5.76
CA LYS A 60 6.33 -12.68 -4.98
C LYS A 60 7.11 -12.27 -3.73
N GLU A 61 7.76 -13.22 -3.06
CA GLU A 61 8.61 -12.97 -1.91
C GLU A 61 9.86 -12.16 -2.31
N GLU A 62 10.52 -12.53 -3.41
CA GLU A 62 11.67 -11.80 -3.94
C GLU A 62 11.30 -10.37 -4.32
N LEU A 63 10.15 -10.16 -4.96
CA LEU A 63 9.64 -8.82 -5.29
C LEU A 63 9.39 -7.98 -4.04
N LEU A 64 8.85 -8.57 -2.97
CA LEU A 64 8.64 -7.85 -1.70
C LEU A 64 9.97 -7.47 -1.07
N MET A 65 10.93 -8.41 -0.98
CA MET A 65 12.27 -8.14 -0.42
C MET A 65 12.99 -7.04 -1.21
N LYS A 66 12.83 -7.02 -2.53
CA LYS A 66 13.36 -5.95 -3.39
C LYS A 66 12.73 -4.61 -3.05
N LEU A 67 11.40 -4.53 -2.96
CA LEU A 67 10.70 -3.31 -2.56
C LEU A 67 11.20 -2.80 -1.20
N GLU A 68 11.27 -3.68 -0.20
CA GLU A 68 11.74 -3.32 1.14
C GLU A 68 13.16 -2.74 1.12
N SER A 69 14.05 -3.35 0.34
CA SER A 69 15.42 -2.87 0.16
C SER A 69 15.48 -1.49 -0.50
N GLU A 70 14.64 -1.23 -1.50
CA GLU A 70 14.61 0.02 -2.25
C GLU A 70 14.04 1.17 -1.39
N ILE A 71 12.91 0.93 -0.70
CA ILE A 71 12.24 2.01 0.06
C ILE A 71 12.97 2.42 1.33
N VAL A 72 13.78 1.53 1.93
CA VAL A 72 14.63 1.87 3.10
C VAL A 72 15.69 2.91 2.75
N GLN A 73 16.12 2.97 1.50
CA GLN A 73 17.13 3.92 1.03
C GLN A 73 16.55 5.29 0.65
N CYS A 74 15.23 5.39 0.53
CA CYS A 74 14.56 6.63 0.16
C CYS A 74 14.61 7.65 1.30
N ASN A 75 14.76 8.92 0.91
CA ASN A 75 14.77 10.04 1.86
C ASN A 75 13.52 10.93 1.75
N THR A 76 12.73 10.75 0.70
CA THR A 76 11.53 11.54 0.43
C THR A 76 10.29 10.65 0.23
N TYR A 77 9.12 11.20 0.52
CA TYR A 77 7.86 10.52 0.26
C TYR A 77 7.66 10.20 -1.22
N ASP A 78 8.06 11.11 -2.11
CA ASP A 78 7.88 10.95 -3.56
C ASP A 78 8.70 9.76 -4.11
N GLU A 79 9.92 9.55 -3.60
CA GLU A 79 10.74 8.38 -3.93
C GLU A 79 10.06 7.09 -3.47
N VAL A 80 9.60 7.04 -2.22
CA VAL A 80 8.91 5.88 -1.66
C VAL A 80 7.65 5.56 -2.47
N PHE A 81 6.81 6.55 -2.77
CA PHE A 81 5.57 6.31 -3.49
C PHE A 81 5.80 5.86 -4.93
N ARG A 82 6.88 6.30 -5.57
CA ARG A 82 7.28 5.81 -6.88
C ARG A 82 7.63 4.33 -6.84
N HIS A 83 8.49 3.88 -5.91
CA HIS A 83 8.86 2.46 -5.78
C HIS A 83 7.65 1.58 -5.45
N ILE A 84 6.77 2.05 -4.59
CA ILE A 84 5.52 1.34 -4.26
C ILE A 84 4.63 1.20 -5.52
N ALA A 85 4.50 2.27 -6.31
CA ALA A 85 3.71 2.22 -7.54
C ALA A 85 4.31 1.27 -8.57
N GLU A 86 5.62 1.29 -8.77
CA GLU A 86 6.35 0.36 -9.65
C GLU A 86 6.15 -1.10 -9.21
N TYR A 87 6.19 -1.35 -7.90
CA TYR A 87 5.92 -2.67 -7.35
C TYR A 87 4.50 -3.15 -7.68
N PHE A 88 3.46 -2.33 -7.42
CA PHE A 88 2.08 -2.70 -7.73
C PHE A 88 1.83 -2.84 -9.23
N MET A 89 2.49 -2.05 -10.06
CA MET A 89 2.43 -2.19 -11.52
C MET A 89 3.05 -3.51 -12.00
N SER A 90 4.07 -4.04 -11.34
CA SER A 90 4.67 -5.35 -11.65
C SER A 90 3.74 -6.51 -11.30
N LEU A 91 2.78 -6.29 -10.39
CA LEU A 91 1.81 -7.28 -9.93
C LEU A 91 0.45 -7.25 -10.68
N ALA A 92 0.43 -6.79 -11.92
CA ALA A 92 -0.78 -6.73 -12.75
C ALA A 92 -1.94 -5.93 -12.12
N CYS A 93 -1.64 -4.72 -11.67
CA CYS A 93 -2.58 -3.70 -11.24
C CYS A 93 -2.78 -2.68 -12.38
N ASP A 94 -4.01 -2.26 -12.64
CA ASP A 94 -4.29 -1.28 -13.70
C ASP A 94 -4.02 0.15 -13.27
N GLY A 95 -4.05 0.43 -11.97
CA GLY A 95 -3.78 1.75 -11.41
C GLY A 95 -3.53 1.70 -9.91
N PHE A 96 -2.76 2.66 -9.44
CA PHE A 96 -2.42 2.81 -8.03
C PHE A 96 -2.46 4.29 -7.65
N ALA A 97 -2.97 4.60 -6.47
CA ALA A 97 -2.84 5.93 -5.90
C ALA A 97 -2.59 5.86 -4.39
N ILE A 98 -1.84 6.84 -3.89
CA ILE A 98 -1.69 7.13 -2.47
C ILE A 98 -2.26 8.52 -2.20
N VAL A 99 -3.19 8.56 -1.26
CA VAL A 99 -3.77 9.78 -0.70
C VAL A 99 -3.30 9.88 0.74
N ILE A 100 -2.67 10.99 1.09
CA ILE A 100 -2.15 11.20 2.44
C ILE A 100 -2.56 12.57 3.00
N ASP A 101 -2.48 12.69 4.31
CA ASP A 101 -2.61 13.96 5.00
C ASP A 101 -1.37 14.83 4.72
N LYS A 102 -1.58 16.01 4.12
CA LYS A 102 -0.47 16.92 3.75
C LYS A 102 0.37 17.36 4.95
N ARG A 103 -0.20 17.35 6.17
CA ARG A 103 0.51 17.68 7.40
C ARG A 103 1.69 16.75 7.70
N LEU A 104 1.70 15.56 7.09
CA LEU A 104 2.87 14.65 7.17
C LEU A 104 4.10 15.24 6.49
N TYR A 105 3.91 15.97 5.37
CA TYR A 105 5.01 16.68 4.69
C TYR A 105 5.50 17.89 5.49
N ASP A 106 4.61 18.50 6.25
CA ASP A 106 4.94 19.67 7.08
C ASP A 106 5.60 19.27 8.41
N GLY A 107 5.59 17.97 8.74
CA GLY A 107 6.12 17.45 10.00
C GLY A 107 5.45 18.03 11.23
N VAL A 108 4.13 18.30 11.17
CA VAL A 108 3.37 18.79 12.32
C VAL A 108 3.42 17.82 13.49
N ALA A 109 3.14 18.31 14.71
CA ALA A 109 3.11 17.46 15.89
C ALA A 109 2.12 16.30 15.74
N GLU A 110 2.47 15.12 16.25
CA GLU A 110 1.61 13.92 16.17
C GLU A 110 0.21 14.17 16.77
N SER A 111 0.11 15.04 17.79
CA SER A 111 -1.15 15.44 18.41
C SER A 111 -2.12 16.14 17.46
N GLU A 112 -1.62 16.77 16.40
CA GLU A 112 -2.41 17.49 15.40
C GLU A 112 -2.98 16.58 14.32
N LEU A 113 -2.46 15.34 14.20
CA LEU A 113 -2.95 14.36 13.25
C LEU A 113 -4.29 13.77 13.72
N THR A 114 -5.14 13.44 12.76
CA THR A 114 -6.47 12.88 13.01
C THR A 114 -6.38 11.48 13.64
N VAL A 115 -7.19 11.22 14.67
CA VAL A 115 -7.26 9.90 15.36
C VAL A 115 -8.30 8.99 14.71
N ARG A 116 -9.45 9.54 14.32
CA ARG A 116 -10.55 8.77 13.74
C ARG A 116 -11.07 9.43 12.46
N GLY A 117 -11.21 8.62 11.41
CA GLY A 117 -11.63 9.11 10.10
C GLY A 117 -10.55 9.91 9.39
N TYR A 118 -10.95 10.74 8.44
CA TYR A 118 -10.04 11.52 7.58
C TYR A 118 -10.43 12.98 7.61
N ASP A 119 -9.47 13.85 7.75
CA ASP A 119 -9.62 15.30 7.59
C ASP A 119 -9.54 15.64 6.09
N ARG A 120 -10.71 15.80 5.46
CA ARG A 120 -10.83 15.96 4.00
C ARG A 120 -10.09 17.17 3.46
N ASP A 121 -9.98 18.25 4.23
CA ASP A 121 -9.32 19.49 3.81
C ASP A 121 -7.79 19.35 3.78
N ASN A 122 -7.28 18.36 4.49
CA ASN A 122 -5.86 18.04 4.54
C ASN A 122 -5.45 16.85 3.67
N LEU A 123 -6.38 16.13 3.05
CA LEU A 123 -6.03 15.03 2.15
C LEU A 123 -5.57 15.53 0.78
N ILE A 124 -4.43 15.04 0.34
CA ILE A 124 -3.89 15.27 -1.00
C ILE A 124 -3.56 13.95 -1.70
N VAL A 125 -3.62 13.97 -3.01
CA VAL A 125 -3.11 12.86 -3.84
C VAL A 125 -1.60 13.00 -3.92
N ALA A 126 -0.89 12.22 -3.12
CA ALA A 126 0.57 12.24 -3.09
C ALA A 126 1.17 11.63 -4.35
N TYR A 127 0.61 10.51 -4.81
CA TYR A 127 1.03 9.83 -6.03
C TYR A 127 -0.15 9.10 -6.68
N ALA A 128 -0.22 9.09 -8.00
CA ALA A 128 -1.24 8.33 -8.72
C ALA A 128 -0.71 7.87 -10.08
N THR A 129 -1.09 6.65 -10.48
CA THR A 129 -0.77 6.08 -11.79
C THR A 129 -2.00 5.42 -12.43
N GLU A 130 -2.00 5.37 -13.76
CA GLU A 130 -2.89 4.56 -14.57
C GLU A 130 -2.04 3.80 -15.58
N GLY A 131 -1.99 2.48 -15.46
CA GLY A 131 -0.98 1.67 -16.12
C GLY A 131 0.43 2.19 -15.77
N ARG A 132 1.27 2.37 -16.77
CA ARG A 132 2.64 2.91 -16.61
C ARG A 132 2.70 4.43 -16.61
N LYS A 133 1.57 5.12 -16.65
CA LYS A 133 1.53 6.59 -16.75
C LYS A 133 1.26 7.21 -15.38
N THR A 134 2.14 8.08 -14.92
CA THR A 134 1.90 8.91 -13.73
C THR A 134 0.86 9.99 -14.05
N LEU A 135 -0.12 10.13 -13.17
CA LEU A 135 -1.17 11.15 -13.25
C LEU A 135 -0.72 12.40 -12.50
N LYS A 136 -0.86 13.56 -13.13
CA LYS A 136 -0.57 14.86 -12.50
C LYS A 136 -1.82 15.40 -11.78
N ILE A 137 -2.34 14.62 -10.83
CA ILE A 137 -3.51 14.95 -10.03
C ILE A 137 -3.04 15.16 -8.60
N LYS A 138 -3.44 16.27 -7.97
CA LYS A 138 -3.11 16.60 -6.57
C LYS A 138 -4.35 16.62 -5.68
N GLU A 139 -5.50 16.96 -6.25
CA GLU A 139 -6.75 17.07 -5.50
C GLU A 139 -7.54 15.75 -5.53
N LEU A 140 -8.05 15.35 -4.38
CA LEU A 140 -8.88 14.13 -4.26
C LEU A 140 -10.14 14.21 -5.12
N SER A 141 -10.71 15.38 -5.26
CA SER A 141 -11.88 15.66 -6.11
C SER A 141 -11.61 15.41 -7.59
N GLU A 142 -10.40 15.72 -8.06
CA GLU A 142 -9.97 15.46 -9.43
C GLU A 142 -9.73 13.97 -9.67
N LEU A 143 -9.10 13.28 -8.71
CA LEU A 143 -8.89 11.84 -8.77
C LEU A 143 -10.23 11.09 -8.81
N LYS A 144 -11.21 11.52 -8.00
CA LYS A 144 -12.57 10.98 -8.03
C LYS A 144 -13.19 11.12 -9.41
N LYS A 145 -13.20 12.33 -9.99
CA LYS A 145 -13.75 12.60 -11.32
C LYS A 145 -13.03 11.79 -12.40
N TYR A 146 -11.72 11.63 -12.28
CA TYR A 146 -10.92 10.80 -13.18
C TYR A 146 -11.38 9.35 -13.16
N TYR A 147 -11.55 8.78 -11.97
CA TYR A 147 -11.99 7.39 -11.81
C TYR A 147 -13.44 7.17 -12.24
N GLU A 148 -14.34 8.11 -11.98
CA GLU A 148 -15.73 8.07 -12.47
C GLU A 148 -15.79 8.05 -14.00
N LYS A 149 -14.95 8.82 -14.67
CA LYS A 149 -14.89 8.89 -16.13
C LYS A 149 -14.27 7.64 -16.78
N THR A 150 -13.22 7.08 -16.17
CA THR A 150 -12.41 6.00 -16.77
C THR A 150 -12.74 4.63 -16.23
N GLY A 151 -13.52 4.53 -15.16
CA GLY A 151 -13.66 3.34 -14.34
C GLY A 151 -14.97 2.59 -14.45
N ALA A 152 -15.81 2.78 -15.49
CA ALA A 152 -17.16 2.24 -15.60
C ALA A 152 -17.32 0.71 -15.39
N ARG A 153 -16.21 -0.06 -15.35
CA ARG A 153 -16.19 -1.51 -15.04
C ARG A 153 -14.96 -1.90 -14.24
N SER A 154 -14.52 -1.02 -13.34
CA SER A 154 -13.32 -1.24 -12.56
C SER A 154 -13.65 -1.51 -11.10
N ALA A 155 -12.89 -2.40 -10.47
CA ALA A 155 -12.91 -2.62 -9.04
C ALA A 155 -11.83 -1.75 -8.39
N TYR A 156 -12.17 -1.11 -7.27
CA TYR A 156 -11.24 -0.30 -6.49
C TYR A 156 -11.14 -0.86 -5.09
N MET A 157 -9.91 -1.05 -4.61
CA MET A 157 -9.65 -1.41 -3.24
C MET A 157 -9.01 -0.22 -2.52
N PHE A 158 -9.63 0.16 -1.41
CA PHE A 158 -9.13 1.20 -0.51
C PHE A 158 -8.53 0.53 0.71
N THR A 159 -7.27 0.85 1.01
CA THR A 159 -6.60 0.32 2.18
C THR A 159 -6.09 1.47 3.04
N PRO A 160 -6.53 1.56 4.30
CA PRO A 160 -6.13 2.65 5.20
C PRO A 160 -4.63 2.58 5.51
N ILE A 161 -3.99 3.74 5.58
CA ILE A 161 -2.62 3.92 6.04
C ILE A 161 -2.70 4.67 7.37
N HIS A 162 -2.24 4.04 8.44
CA HIS A 162 -2.23 4.63 9.77
C HIS A 162 -1.06 4.09 10.58
N PHE A 163 -0.58 4.86 11.51
CA PHE A 163 0.41 4.43 12.48
C PHE A 163 -0.06 4.77 13.88
N ARG A 164 0.04 3.78 14.77
CA ARG A 164 -0.62 3.81 16.08
C ARG A 164 -2.11 4.12 15.92
N GLU A 165 -2.60 5.19 16.56
CA GLU A 165 -3.99 5.64 16.52
C GLU A 165 -4.23 6.75 15.48
N LYS A 166 -3.19 7.15 14.74
CA LYS A 166 -3.24 8.30 13.82
C LYS A 166 -3.49 7.85 12.39
N THR A 167 -4.39 8.55 11.73
CA THR A 167 -4.69 8.33 10.31
C THR A 167 -3.71 9.12 9.47
N ALA A 168 -2.95 8.42 8.63
CA ALA A 168 -2.00 9.03 7.69
C ALA A 168 -2.61 9.24 6.29
N GLY A 169 -3.59 8.39 5.91
CA GLY A 169 -4.18 8.43 4.59
C GLY A 169 -4.71 7.06 4.17
N PHE A 170 -4.72 6.81 2.87
CA PHE A 170 -5.11 5.51 2.31
C PHE A 170 -4.49 5.31 0.93
N SER A 171 -4.31 4.04 0.55
CA SER A 171 -3.98 3.66 -0.82
C SER A 171 -5.22 3.23 -1.59
N ILE A 172 -5.17 3.37 -2.90
CA ILE A 172 -6.21 2.93 -3.83
C ILE A 172 -5.55 2.05 -4.87
N LEU A 173 -6.05 0.83 -5.02
CA LEU A 173 -5.66 -0.09 -6.09
C LEU A 173 -6.82 -0.27 -7.04
N LYS A 174 -6.57 -0.10 -8.34
CA LYS A 174 -7.53 -0.34 -9.41
C LYS A 174 -7.26 -1.69 -10.06
N ASN A 175 -8.26 -2.57 -10.05
CA ASN A 175 -8.21 -3.89 -10.67
C ASN A 175 -7.00 -4.73 -10.25
N GLY A 176 -6.65 -4.69 -8.97
CA GLY A 176 -5.55 -5.46 -8.40
C GLY A 176 -5.86 -6.95 -8.37
N ARG A 177 -5.59 -7.69 -9.45
CA ARG A 177 -5.93 -9.11 -9.60
C ARG A 177 -5.13 -10.02 -8.68
N PHE A 178 -3.94 -9.59 -8.30
CA PHE A 178 -3.00 -10.35 -7.45
C PHE A 178 -3.45 -10.49 -5.98
N LEU A 179 -4.43 -9.71 -5.55
CA LEU A 179 -4.86 -9.69 -4.14
C LEU A 179 -5.46 -11.01 -3.67
N TYR A 180 -6.06 -11.75 -4.57
CA TYR A 180 -6.71 -13.03 -4.26
C TYR A 180 -5.72 -14.16 -3.96
N ASP A 181 -4.50 -14.06 -4.50
CA ASP A 181 -3.50 -15.12 -4.43
C ASP A 181 -2.17 -14.66 -3.79
N ASN A 182 -2.09 -13.41 -3.30
CA ASN A 182 -0.87 -12.89 -2.70
C ASN A 182 -0.92 -12.97 -1.17
N PRO A 183 -0.21 -13.92 -0.54
CA PRO A 183 -0.18 -14.04 0.91
C PRO A 183 0.55 -12.87 1.60
N TYR A 184 1.34 -12.09 0.85
CA TYR A 184 2.17 -11.00 1.38
C TYR A 184 1.49 -9.63 1.33
N PHE A 185 0.20 -9.55 1.00
CA PHE A 185 -0.50 -8.26 0.90
C PHE A 185 -0.43 -7.45 2.20
N TYR A 186 -0.62 -8.11 3.33
CA TYR A 186 -0.53 -7.45 4.64
C TYR A 186 0.90 -7.01 4.98
N ASP A 187 1.89 -7.80 4.59
CA ASP A 187 3.31 -7.47 4.81
C ASP A 187 3.69 -6.24 4.00
N ILE A 188 3.31 -6.19 2.73
CA ILE A 188 3.49 -5.02 1.85
C ILE A 188 2.87 -3.78 2.49
N HIS A 189 1.63 -3.89 2.96
CA HIS A 189 0.93 -2.75 3.55
C HIS A 189 1.55 -2.30 4.87
N SER A 190 1.99 -3.25 5.69
CA SER A 190 2.75 -2.98 6.92
C SER A 190 4.06 -2.26 6.62
N THR A 191 4.78 -2.69 5.59
CA THR A 191 6.04 -2.09 5.15
C THR A 191 5.82 -0.66 4.65
N ILE A 192 4.79 -0.42 3.84
CA ILE A 192 4.40 0.94 3.40
C ILE A 192 4.11 1.84 4.61
N THR A 193 3.28 1.36 5.53
CA THR A 193 2.90 2.11 6.73
C THR A 193 4.11 2.47 7.59
N LYS A 194 4.99 1.50 7.88
CA LYS A 194 6.21 1.71 8.66
C LYS A 194 7.16 2.70 7.98
N THR A 195 7.28 2.64 6.66
CA THR A 195 8.15 3.54 5.91
C THR A 195 7.65 4.99 5.98
N ILE A 196 6.34 5.21 5.79
CA ILE A 196 5.73 6.53 5.95
C ILE A 196 5.92 7.06 7.37
N GLU A 197 5.70 6.22 8.39
CA GLU A 197 5.93 6.59 9.80
C GLU A 197 7.38 6.97 10.07
N ASN A 198 8.34 6.22 9.54
CA ASN A 198 9.76 6.50 9.71
C ASN A 198 10.17 7.82 9.06
N LEU A 199 9.69 8.10 7.84
CA LEU A 199 9.95 9.39 7.17
C LEU A 199 9.35 10.57 7.95
N TYR A 200 8.14 10.41 8.46
CA TYR A 200 7.50 11.43 9.30
C TYR A 200 8.31 11.70 10.58
N LYS A 201 8.73 10.65 11.31
CA LYS A 201 9.56 10.78 12.51
C LYS A 201 10.93 11.42 12.23
N LYS A 202 11.55 11.06 11.10
CA LYS A 202 12.80 11.67 10.64
C LYS A 202 12.63 13.17 10.43
N LEU A 203 11.58 13.57 9.72
CA LEU A 203 11.27 14.98 9.48
C LEU A 203 11.00 15.75 10.80
N GLN A 204 10.22 15.16 11.71
CA GLN A 204 10.00 15.77 13.03
C GLN A 204 11.30 15.97 13.81
N LEU A 205 12.20 14.98 13.78
CA LEU A 205 13.49 15.07 14.43
C LEU A 205 14.37 16.17 13.81
N GLU A 206 14.37 16.30 12.50
CA GLU A 206 15.07 17.38 11.78
C GLU A 206 14.55 18.76 12.18
N ILE A 207 13.22 18.92 12.23
CA ILE A 207 12.58 20.18 12.68
C ILE A 207 12.94 20.48 14.15
N ALA A 208 12.86 19.48 15.02
CA ALA A 208 13.21 19.65 16.44
C ALA A 208 14.69 20.04 16.62
N ASN A 209 15.60 19.38 15.91
CA ASN A 209 17.02 19.67 15.94
C ASN A 209 17.32 21.09 15.41
N LYS A 210 16.63 21.51 14.35
CA LYS A 210 16.77 22.88 13.84
C LYS A 210 16.33 23.91 14.86
N LYS A 211 15.16 23.72 15.49
CA LYS A 211 14.68 24.59 16.56
C LYS A 211 15.65 24.63 17.76
N MET A 212 16.17 23.47 18.16
CA MET A 212 17.16 23.39 19.24
C MET A 212 18.44 24.19 18.92
N ARG A 213 18.97 24.05 17.69
CA ARG A 213 20.14 24.81 17.23
C ARG A 213 19.87 26.32 17.24
N GLU A 214 18.68 26.74 16.79
CA GLU A 214 18.27 28.16 16.81
C GLU A 214 18.24 28.69 18.26
N ILE A 215 17.68 27.95 19.20
CA ILE A 215 17.65 28.33 20.63
C ILE A 215 19.05 28.34 21.21
N TYR A 216 19.89 27.34 20.94
CA TYR A 216 21.24 27.21 21.46
C TYR A 216 22.19 28.31 20.93
N ASN A 217 21.97 28.75 19.68
CA ASN A 217 22.82 29.73 19.02
C ASN A 217 22.45 31.19 19.33
N ARG A 218 21.33 31.44 20.03
CA ARG A 218 20.89 32.78 20.37
C ARG A 218 21.01 33.05 21.84
N ASP A 219 21.36 34.27 22.17
CA ASP A 219 21.32 34.82 23.53
C ASP A 219 19.87 35.08 23.94
N GLN A 220 19.46 34.55 25.10
CA GLN A 220 18.07 34.59 25.56
C GLN A 220 17.56 36.01 25.89
N LEU A 221 18.46 36.95 26.19
CA LEU A 221 18.09 38.31 26.59
C LEU A 221 18.02 39.25 25.38
N THR A 222 18.95 39.11 24.44
CA THR A 222 19.10 40.03 23.32
C THR A 222 18.55 39.48 22.01
N GLY A 223 18.34 38.15 21.90
CA GLY A 223 17.95 37.49 20.68
C GLY A 223 19.03 37.43 19.58
N LEU A 224 20.21 37.99 19.85
CA LEU A 224 21.36 37.96 18.94
C LEU A 224 22.07 36.61 18.98
N TYR A 225 22.93 36.36 17.98
CA TYR A 225 23.81 35.20 18.01
C TYR A 225 24.77 35.27 19.21
N ASN A 226 24.86 34.20 19.97
CA ASN A 226 25.76 34.11 21.10
C ASN A 226 27.21 33.84 20.65
N ARG A 227 28.13 33.83 21.59
CA ARG A 227 29.56 33.60 21.32
C ARG A 227 29.83 32.24 20.65
N ILE A 228 29.06 31.22 20.98
CA ILE A 228 29.21 29.86 20.42
C ILE A 228 28.89 29.87 18.93
N ALA A 229 27.73 30.42 18.57
CA ALA A 229 27.34 30.56 17.18
C ALA A 229 28.34 31.36 16.33
N TYR A 230 28.93 32.40 16.93
CA TYR A 230 29.96 33.17 16.25
C TYR A 230 31.24 32.35 15.99
N THR A 231 31.61 31.49 16.93
CA THR A 231 32.83 30.64 16.82
C THR A 231 32.63 29.53 15.76
N ASP A 232 31.38 29.01 15.58
CA ASP A 232 31.07 27.99 14.62
C ASP A 232 30.92 28.53 13.17
N MET A 233 30.84 29.86 13.00
CA MET A 233 30.74 30.54 11.71
C MET A 233 32.08 30.96 11.09
N ILE A 234 33.17 30.91 11.89
CA ILE A 234 34.54 31.24 11.47
C ILE A 234 35.32 29.96 11.24
#